data_62da93154c82cac46862566dd7ae2bb8
#
_entry.id   62da93154c82cac46862566dd7ae2bb8
#
_cell.length_a   1.000
_cell.length_b   1.000
_cell.length_c   1.000
_cell.angle_alpha   90.00
_cell.angle_beta   90.00
_cell.angle_gamma   90.00
#
_symmetry.space_group_name_H-M   'P 1'
#
loop_
_entity.id
_entity.type
_entity.pdbx_description
1 polymer ?
#
loop_
_entity_poly.entity_id
_entity_poly.type
_entity_poly.pdbx_seq_one_letter_code
_entity_poly.pdbx_strand_id
1 'polypeptide(L)'
;QGQHVLMSLTISPHLPVTQYVRRVVVTGGVCRVISEQEAIAIAQHPDHPATGNCVQDYQTRLAQAAWDVRRTLDIETIWQKTVDGLGTALDAVRCLIYPCQPGRKELGAVAEYHSPSLAPLEHQPLTLTEEPQLLEAITTLAPTLYSQMGHGCDVAGCQAIAIPTVYQDEANGLIVIWQASRAQQLKPQEVTFLQEFARQIGTGIAHATLFAESRDLTVDLLQANEQLLKKHSELEEAHKQAEEASRLKSEFLANTSHELRTPLNAMIGFLKLVMDGMADDPEEQEEFINEAYHSAVHLLNIINDILDIARIEAGKMQLEMNPVTLDELLANVENFTRTQAEQKALRYEILTPATRDRVVLYGNYQRLLQVLLNLVGNAIKFTHEGSITISADVEEGQQDANRPRMVKLGVADTGIGVSLEDQDKLFQSFSQVDGSRTRRFGGSGLGLVISQKLVEAMGGVVNFFSMGEGLGSTVTFTVPLYQEPVMVDSPQQPEHHERD
;
A
#
# COMPACT_ATOMS: atom_id res chain seq x y z
N GLN A 1 -70.51 17.27 1.77
CA GLN A 1 -69.73 17.21 3.02
C GLN A 1 -68.36 16.62 2.68
N GLY A 2 -67.38 17.49 2.42
CA GLY A 2 -66.05 17.07 2.06
C GLY A 2 -65.19 16.80 3.30
N GLN A 3 -64.72 15.57 3.47
CA GLN A 3 -63.69 15.29 4.43
C GLN A 3 -62.31 15.72 3.89
N HIS A 4 -61.63 16.59 4.62
CA HIS A 4 -60.27 16.99 4.33
C HIS A 4 -59.33 15.97 5.00
N VAL A 5 -58.51 15.29 4.19
CA VAL A 5 -57.48 14.34 4.67
C VAL A 5 -56.11 14.94 4.40
N LEU A 6 -55.34 15.14 5.46
CA LEU A 6 -53.95 15.60 5.34
C LEU A 6 -53.05 14.35 5.09
N MET A 7 -52.44 14.26 3.92
CA MET A 7 -51.44 13.25 3.62
C MET A 7 -50.05 13.87 3.56
N SER A 8 -49.08 13.27 4.23
CA SER A 8 -47.68 13.63 4.04
C SER A 8 -47.08 12.69 3.00
N LEU A 9 -46.52 13.25 1.94
CA LEU A 9 -45.79 12.51 0.93
C LEU A 9 -44.31 12.54 1.30
N THR A 10 -43.68 11.36 1.48
CA THR A 10 -42.23 11.23 1.60
C THR A 10 -41.66 11.04 0.20
N ILE A 11 -40.83 11.94 -0.29
CA ILE A 11 -40.16 11.84 -1.58
C ILE A 11 -38.72 11.36 -1.31
N SER A 12 -38.32 10.36 -2.10
CA SER A 12 -37.02 9.69 -2.15
C SER A 12 -35.80 10.64 -2.24
N PRO A 13 -34.60 10.28 -1.70
CA PRO A 13 -33.47 11.18 -1.46
C PRO A 13 -32.59 11.53 -2.67
N HIS A 14 -33.10 11.47 -3.88
CA HIS A 14 -32.28 11.72 -5.09
C HIS A 14 -32.56 13.03 -5.82
N LEU A 15 -33.16 14.03 -5.16
CA LEU A 15 -33.35 15.37 -5.76
C LEU A 15 -32.66 16.46 -4.91
N PRO A 16 -32.13 17.52 -5.55
CA PRO A 16 -31.30 18.52 -4.87
C PRO A 16 -32.09 19.34 -3.85
N VAL A 17 -31.39 19.69 -2.76
CA VAL A 17 -31.83 20.27 -1.48
C VAL A 17 -32.44 21.68 -1.57
N THR A 18 -33.41 21.94 -2.39
CA THR A 18 -34.06 23.28 -2.45
C THR A 18 -35.57 23.27 -2.70
N GLN A 19 -36.26 22.20 -2.36
CA GLN A 19 -37.75 22.29 -2.38
C GLN A 19 -38.33 21.83 -1.05
N TYR A 20 -38.82 22.80 -0.28
CA TYR A 20 -39.59 22.55 0.94
C TYR A 20 -40.85 21.78 0.61
N VAL A 21 -41.06 20.65 1.30
CA VAL A 21 -42.30 19.88 1.21
C VAL A 21 -43.47 20.71 1.77
N ARG A 22 -44.36 21.11 0.90
CA ARG A 22 -45.60 21.79 1.26
C ARG A 22 -46.68 20.76 1.57
N ARG A 23 -47.51 21.03 2.58
CA ARG A 23 -48.62 20.14 2.95
C ARG A 23 -49.64 20.07 1.80
N VAL A 24 -50.20 18.88 1.59
CA VAL A 24 -51.18 18.59 0.55
C VAL A 24 -52.56 18.37 1.18
N VAL A 25 -53.57 19.06 0.72
CA VAL A 25 -54.96 18.85 1.09
C VAL A 25 -55.68 18.16 -0.06
N VAL A 26 -56.39 17.07 0.25
CA VAL A 26 -57.21 16.34 -0.73
C VAL A 26 -58.67 16.65 -0.51
N THR A 27 -59.32 17.28 -1.49
CA THR A 27 -60.76 17.58 -1.46
C THR A 27 -61.39 17.02 -2.73
N GLY A 28 -62.32 16.04 -2.57
CA GLY A 28 -63.08 15.52 -3.71
C GLY A 28 -62.24 14.94 -4.85
N GLY A 29 -61.10 14.24 -4.52
CA GLY A 29 -60.22 13.60 -5.48
C GLY A 29 -59.16 14.50 -6.13
N VAL A 30 -59.04 15.77 -5.74
CA VAL A 30 -58.02 16.71 -6.22
C VAL A 30 -57.02 17.00 -5.10
N CYS A 31 -55.74 16.77 -5.37
CA CYS A 31 -54.66 17.10 -4.45
C CYS A 31 -54.15 18.52 -4.69
N ARG A 32 -54.17 19.36 -3.67
CA ARG A 32 -53.63 20.73 -3.70
C ARG A 32 -52.55 20.90 -2.64
N VAL A 33 -51.40 21.42 -3.04
CA VAL A 33 -50.35 21.82 -2.10
C VAL A 33 -50.72 23.16 -1.45
N ILE A 34 -50.73 23.21 -0.11
CA ILE A 34 -51.07 24.41 0.67
C ILE A 34 -49.89 24.92 1.49
N SER A 35 -49.85 26.20 1.79
CA SER A 35 -48.85 26.80 2.68
C SER A 35 -49.11 26.41 4.14
N GLU A 36 -48.11 26.58 4.97
CA GLU A 36 -48.20 26.30 6.41
C GLU A 36 -49.27 27.19 7.10
N GLN A 37 -49.45 28.42 6.65
CA GLN A 37 -50.47 29.36 7.13
C GLN A 37 -51.89 28.92 6.75
N GLU A 38 -52.09 28.41 5.54
CA GLU A 38 -53.40 27.87 5.11
C GLU A 38 -53.73 26.57 5.88
N ALA A 39 -52.72 25.73 6.22
CA ALA A 39 -52.95 24.53 7.01
C ALA A 39 -53.37 24.87 8.45
N ILE A 40 -52.81 25.93 9.05
CA ILE A 40 -53.17 26.42 10.37
C ILE A 40 -54.58 27.03 10.36
N ALA A 41 -54.92 27.78 9.33
CA ALA A 41 -56.23 28.37 9.15
C ALA A 41 -57.35 27.36 8.96
N ILE A 42 -57.10 26.24 8.25
CA ILE A 42 -58.06 25.12 8.12
C ILE A 42 -58.26 24.38 9.47
N ALA A 43 -57.20 24.29 10.28
CA ALA A 43 -57.25 23.64 11.61
C ALA A 43 -57.97 24.51 12.66
N GLN A 44 -58.14 25.82 12.44
CA GLN A 44 -58.75 26.78 13.36
C GLN A 44 -60.21 27.13 13.03
N HIS A 45 -60.90 26.44 12.11
CA HIS A 45 -62.29 26.75 11.75
C HIS A 45 -63.28 26.35 12.89
N PRO A 46 -64.20 27.21 13.30
CA PRO A 46 -65.01 27.07 14.54
C PRO A 46 -66.21 26.12 14.47
N ASP A 47 -66.33 25.25 13.48
CA ASP A 47 -67.45 24.33 13.29
C ASP A 47 -67.27 22.92 13.95
N HIS A 48 -66.43 22.80 14.98
CA HIS A 48 -66.39 21.60 15.81
C HIS A 48 -67.03 21.85 17.17
N PRO A 49 -68.03 21.06 17.55
CA PRO A 49 -68.71 21.23 18.86
C PRO A 49 -67.76 20.97 20.01
N ALA A 50 -67.68 21.94 20.91
CA ALA A 50 -66.94 21.89 22.17
C ALA A 50 -67.55 20.93 23.17
N THR A 51 -67.24 19.62 23.02
CA THR A 51 -67.49 18.63 24.10
C THR A 51 -66.41 17.60 24.06
N GLY A 52 -65.26 17.84 24.74
CA GLY A 52 -64.21 16.85 24.89
C GLY A 52 -62.80 17.39 25.09
N ASN A 53 -62.61 18.50 25.79
CA ASN A 53 -61.32 19.18 25.88
C ASN A 53 -60.14 18.34 26.46
N CYS A 54 -60.41 17.24 27.13
CA CYS A 54 -59.30 16.42 27.73
C CYS A 54 -58.79 15.34 26.79
N VAL A 55 -59.64 14.70 25.98
CA VAL A 55 -59.26 13.61 25.05
C VAL A 55 -58.58 14.17 23.82
N GLN A 56 -58.98 15.34 23.38
CA GLN A 56 -58.46 16.01 22.19
C GLN A 56 -57.04 16.57 22.43
N ASP A 57 -56.78 17.08 23.64
CA ASP A 57 -55.44 17.56 24.05
C ASP A 57 -54.43 16.39 24.16
N TYR A 58 -54.81 15.26 24.72
CA TYR A 58 -54.05 14.03 24.83
C TYR A 58 -53.65 13.47 23.44
N GLN A 59 -54.62 13.35 22.53
CA GLN A 59 -54.33 12.85 21.15
C GLN A 59 -53.40 13.76 20.39
N THR A 60 -53.54 15.07 20.60
CA THR A 60 -52.66 16.07 19.94
C THR A 60 -51.22 15.96 20.43
N ARG A 61 -51.01 15.79 21.72
CA ARG A 61 -49.68 15.59 22.35
C ARG A 61 -49.00 14.32 21.88
N LEU A 62 -49.74 13.21 21.82
CA LEU A 62 -49.19 11.96 21.30
C LEU A 62 -48.89 12.00 19.79
N ALA A 63 -49.76 12.65 19.01
CA ALA A 63 -49.49 12.85 17.60
C ALA A 63 -48.23 13.68 17.40
N GLN A 64 -48.01 14.70 18.21
CA GLN A 64 -46.80 15.52 18.18
C GLN A 64 -45.52 14.66 18.53
N ALA A 65 -45.60 13.86 19.59
CA ALA A 65 -44.53 12.97 19.99
C ALA A 65 -44.19 11.96 18.88
N ALA A 66 -45.20 11.34 18.24
CA ALA A 66 -45.00 10.46 17.11
C ALA A 66 -44.34 11.18 15.90
N TRP A 67 -44.69 12.42 15.68
CA TRP A 67 -44.12 13.22 14.61
C TRP A 67 -42.65 13.57 14.89
N ASP A 68 -42.31 13.91 16.13
CA ASP A 68 -40.95 14.22 16.56
C ASP A 68 -40.03 12.99 16.50
N VAL A 69 -40.54 11.81 16.75
CA VAL A 69 -39.80 10.54 16.58
C VAL A 69 -39.51 10.25 15.10
N ARG A 70 -40.47 10.50 14.21
CA ARG A 70 -40.29 10.25 12.75
C ARG A 70 -39.24 11.12 12.08
N ARG A 71 -38.81 12.21 12.69
CA ARG A 71 -37.85 13.16 12.11
C ARG A 71 -36.39 12.82 12.42
N THR A 72 -36.16 11.81 13.22
CA THR A 72 -34.81 11.40 13.58
C THR A 72 -34.55 9.95 13.18
N LEU A 73 -33.32 9.65 12.84
CA LEU A 73 -32.79 8.31 12.64
C LEU A 73 -31.81 7.92 13.77
N ASP A 74 -31.68 8.77 14.77
CA ASP A 74 -30.90 8.48 15.96
C ASP A 74 -31.77 7.72 16.95
N ILE A 75 -31.39 6.48 17.22
CA ILE A 75 -32.16 5.54 18.00
C ILE A 75 -32.30 5.98 19.47
N GLU A 76 -31.26 6.57 20.05
CA GLU A 76 -31.28 7.08 21.43
C GLU A 76 -32.26 8.25 21.55
N THR A 77 -32.27 9.14 20.61
CA THR A 77 -33.23 10.24 20.51
C THR A 77 -34.67 9.71 20.35
N ILE A 78 -34.87 8.63 19.57
CA ILE A 78 -36.20 8.00 19.40
C ILE A 78 -36.69 7.48 20.75
N TRP A 79 -35.87 6.74 21.48
CA TRP A 79 -36.26 6.19 22.76
C TRP A 79 -36.60 7.29 23.77
N GLN A 80 -35.74 8.29 23.95
CA GLN A 80 -35.97 9.36 24.91
C GLN A 80 -37.20 10.19 24.57
N LYS A 81 -37.40 10.59 23.32
CA LYS A 81 -38.59 11.34 22.87
C LYS A 81 -39.88 10.50 23.05
N THR A 82 -39.77 9.19 22.89
CA THR A 82 -40.95 8.30 23.12
C THR A 82 -41.38 8.30 24.56
N VAL A 83 -40.47 8.11 25.51
CA VAL A 83 -40.81 8.07 26.93
C VAL A 83 -41.25 9.45 27.46
N ASP A 84 -40.58 10.53 27.02
CA ASP A 84 -40.93 11.90 27.40
C ASP A 84 -42.32 12.31 26.86
N GLY A 85 -42.57 11.97 25.60
CA GLY A 85 -43.85 12.25 24.95
C GLY A 85 -45.00 11.51 25.59
N LEU A 86 -44.85 10.21 25.89
CA LEU A 86 -45.86 9.39 26.58
C LEU A 86 -46.02 9.81 28.04
N GLY A 87 -44.89 10.00 28.73
CA GLY A 87 -44.92 10.41 30.16
C GLY A 87 -45.66 11.72 30.34
N THR A 88 -45.39 12.71 29.52
CA THR A 88 -46.05 14.02 29.56
C THR A 88 -47.53 13.98 29.12
N ALA A 89 -47.81 13.21 28.04
CA ALA A 89 -49.18 13.14 27.51
C ALA A 89 -50.14 12.40 28.43
N LEU A 90 -49.65 11.36 29.15
CA LEU A 90 -50.46 10.51 30.02
C LEU A 90 -50.40 10.92 31.48
N ASP A 91 -49.69 11.97 31.84
CA ASP A 91 -49.39 12.35 33.23
C ASP A 91 -48.89 11.13 34.02
N ALA A 92 -47.94 10.41 33.39
CA ALA A 92 -47.42 9.18 33.95
C ALA A 92 -46.49 9.45 35.12
N VAL A 93 -46.52 8.56 36.12
CA VAL A 93 -45.58 8.57 37.22
C VAL A 93 -44.19 8.17 36.74
N ARG A 94 -44.14 7.19 35.82
CA ARG A 94 -42.93 6.71 35.18
C ARG A 94 -43.24 6.09 33.80
N CYS A 95 -42.34 6.22 32.87
CA CYS A 95 -42.40 5.55 31.58
C CYS A 95 -41.00 5.03 31.20
N LEU A 96 -40.93 3.76 30.87
CA LEU A 96 -39.67 3.11 30.46
C LEU A 96 -39.85 2.47 29.09
N ILE A 97 -38.78 2.41 28.32
CA ILE A 97 -38.72 1.67 27.07
C ILE A 97 -37.58 0.65 27.12
N TYR A 98 -37.90 -0.55 26.72
CA TYR A 98 -36.98 -1.68 26.64
C TYR A 98 -36.87 -2.17 25.21
N PRO A 99 -35.67 -2.25 24.58
CA PRO A 99 -35.51 -2.91 23.32
C PRO A 99 -35.73 -4.42 23.46
N CYS A 100 -36.53 -4.96 22.56
CA CYS A 100 -36.77 -6.39 22.47
C CYS A 100 -35.93 -6.98 21.35
N GLN A 101 -35.19 -8.04 21.68
CA GLN A 101 -34.46 -8.84 20.69
C GLN A 101 -34.98 -10.29 20.79
N PRO A 102 -35.19 -10.97 19.62
CA PRO A 102 -35.62 -12.36 19.63
C PRO A 102 -34.68 -13.25 20.45
N GLY A 103 -35.27 -14.00 21.41
CA GLY A 103 -34.52 -14.94 22.24
C GLY A 103 -33.88 -14.36 23.51
N ARG A 104 -33.84 -13.04 23.69
CA ARG A 104 -33.39 -12.45 24.98
C ARG A 104 -34.46 -12.52 26.03
N LYS A 105 -34.07 -12.99 27.22
CA LYS A 105 -34.96 -13.10 28.40
C LYS A 105 -34.80 -11.94 29.38
N GLU A 106 -33.71 -11.19 29.25
CA GLU A 106 -33.42 -10.02 30.08
C GLU A 106 -33.51 -8.76 29.22
N LEU A 107 -34.27 -7.78 29.66
CA LEU A 107 -34.47 -6.51 29.01
C LEU A 107 -33.87 -5.38 29.86
N GLY A 108 -32.92 -4.60 29.31
CA GLY A 108 -32.43 -3.37 29.92
C GLY A 108 -33.23 -2.17 29.45
N ALA A 109 -33.66 -1.29 30.36
CA ALA A 109 -34.27 -0.02 30.00
C ALA A 109 -33.23 0.86 29.30
N VAL A 110 -33.60 1.46 28.16
CA VAL A 110 -32.72 2.33 27.38
C VAL A 110 -33.08 3.81 27.46
N ALA A 111 -34.30 4.11 27.88
CA ALA A 111 -34.74 5.47 28.19
C ALA A 111 -35.81 5.47 29.27
N GLU A 112 -35.84 6.52 30.05
CA GLU A 112 -36.75 6.73 31.19
C GLU A 112 -37.34 8.14 31.19
N TYR A 113 -38.62 8.22 31.47
CA TYR A 113 -39.31 9.41 31.94
C TYR A 113 -39.82 9.14 33.37
N HIS A 114 -39.64 10.08 34.29
CA HIS A 114 -40.19 10.02 35.64
C HIS A 114 -40.72 11.37 36.07
N SER A 115 -41.73 11.33 36.93
CA SER A 115 -42.27 12.52 37.61
C SER A 115 -41.17 13.16 38.48
N PRO A 116 -41.14 14.49 38.63
CA PRO A 116 -40.16 15.19 39.50
C PRO A 116 -40.13 14.73 40.95
N SER A 117 -41.17 14.03 41.40
CA SER A 117 -41.27 13.47 42.76
C SER A 117 -40.54 12.14 42.98
N LEU A 118 -40.02 11.53 41.87
CA LEU A 118 -39.34 10.23 41.89
C LEU A 118 -37.86 10.38 41.51
N ALA A 119 -37.03 9.51 42.07
CA ALA A 119 -35.66 9.38 41.62
C ALA A 119 -35.59 8.52 40.34
N PRO A 120 -34.58 8.74 39.48
CA PRO A 120 -34.31 7.85 38.36
C PRO A 120 -34.13 6.41 38.84
N LEU A 121 -34.59 5.45 38.02
CA LEU A 121 -34.41 4.04 38.34
C LEU A 121 -32.97 3.65 38.11
N GLU A 122 -32.31 3.01 39.10
CA GLU A 122 -31.05 2.33 38.81
C GLU A 122 -31.35 1.19 37.82
N HIS A 123 -30.58 1.13 36.74
CA HIS A 123 -30.78 0.26 35.57
C HIS A 123 -30.67 -1.22 35.94
N GLN A 124 -31.69 -1.74 36.63
CA GLN A 124 -31.80 -3.18 36.84
C GLN A 124 -32.43 -3.84 35.60
N PRO A 125 -31.80 -4.88 35.03
CA PRO A 125 -32.40 -5.59 33.92
C PRO A 125 -33.68 -6.28 34.36
N LEU A 126 -34.71 -6.18 33.54
CA LEU A 126 -36.02 -6.82 33.76
C LEU A 126 -35.97 -8.24 33.21
N THR A 127 -36.26 -9.24 34.05
CA THR A 127 -36.24 -10.64 33.65
C THR A 127 -37.64 -11.08 33.23
N LEU A 128 -37.83 -11.31 31.92
CA LEU A 128 -39.14 -11.68 31.35
C LEU A 128 -39.75 -13.00 31.95
N THR A 129 -38.91 -13.91 32.44
CA THR A 129 -39.36 -15.15 33.05
C THR A 129 -40.02 -14.94 34.42
N GLU A 130 -39.75 -13.82 35.09
CA GLU A 130 -40.32 -13.43 36.37
C GLU A 130 -41.60 -12.60 36.21
N GLU A 131 -41.80 -12.09 34.97
CA GLU A 131 -42.88 -11.16 34.62
C GLU A 131 -43.74 -11.69 33.47
N PRO A 132 -44.63 -12.69 33.73
CA PRO A 132 -45.41 -13.36 32.68
C PRO A 132 -46.33 -12.42 31.89
N GLN A 133 -46.80 -11.34 32.50
CA GLN A 133 -47.69 -10.36 31.88
C GLN A 133 -46.92 -9.52 30.80
N LEU A 134 -45.65 -9.22 31.02
CA LEU A 134 -44.84 -8.54 30.06
C LEU A 134 -44.47 -9.46 28.88
N LEU A 135 -44.23 -10.73 29.17
CA LEU A 135 -44.03 -11.75 28.14
C LEU A 135 -45.30 -11.95 27.30
N GLU A 136 -46.48 -11.92 27.93
CA GLU A 136 -47.77 -11.98 27.23
C GLU A 136 -47.92 -10.78 26.29
N ALA A 137 -47.66 -9.56 26.75
CA ALA A 137 -47.74 -8.37 25.92
C ALA A 137 -46.85 -8.49 24.68
N ILE A 138 -45.59 -8.95 24.81
CA ILE A 138 -44.66 -9.17 23.73
C ILE A 138 -45.12 -10.25 22.74
N THR A 139 -45.70 -11.34 23.29
CA THR A 139 -46.12 -12.52 22.49
C THR A 139 -47.41 -12.27 21.74
N THR A 140 -48.37 -11.58 22.39
CA THR A 140 -49.69 -11.28 21.80
C THR A 140 -49.68 -10.02 20.97
N LEU A 141 -48.61 -9.22 21.01
CA LEU A 141 -48.49 -7.90 20.42
C LEU A 141 -49.60 -6.94 20.82
N ALA A 142 -50.14 -7.13 22.04
CA ALA A 142 -51.26 -6.36 22.56
C ALA A 142 -50.89 -5.68 23.89
N PRO A 143 -51.45 -4.50 24.18
CA PRO A 143 -51.27 -3.86 25.47
C PRO A 143 -51.85 -4.74 26.61
N THR A 144 -51.06 -4.91 27.66
CA THR A 144 -51.45 -5.73 28.80
C THR A 144 -51.36 -4.89 30.07
N LEU A 145 -52.41 -5.00 30.94
CA LEU A 145 -52.41 -4.36 32.24
C LEU A 145 -51.50 -5.14 33.19
N TYR A 146 -50.64 -4.41 33.86
CA TYR A 146 -49.63 -4.97 34.73
C TYR A 146 -49.81 -4.38 36.15
N SER A 147 -50.09 -5.20 37.13
CA SER A 147 -50.45 -4.76 38.47
C SER A 147 -49.48 -5.17 39.56
N GLN A 148 -48.22 -5.47 39.20
CA GLN A 148 -47.24 -5.94 40.17
C GLN A 148 -46.49 -4.80 40.84
N MET A 149 -46.52 -4.73 42.17
CA MET A 149 -45.64 -3.88 42.96
C MET A 149 -44.23 -4.49 42.97
N GLY A 150 -43.22 -3.72 42.59
CA GLY A 150 -41.85 -4.17 42.86
C GLY A 150 -40.79 -3.72 41.82
N HIS A 151 -41.14 -3.60 40.57
CA HIS A 151 -40.21 -3.09 39.57
C HIS A 151 -40.73 -1.80 38.94
N GLY A 152 -40.24 -0.63 39.40
CA GLY A 152 -40.43 0.65 38.71
C GLY A 152 -41.33 1.68 39.37
N CYS A 153 -42.17 1.35 40.37
CA CYS A 153 -42.97 2.33 41.11
C CYS A 153 -43.16 1.94 42.56
N ASP A 154 -42.56 2.71 43.48
CA ASP A 154 -42.73 2.56 44.94
C ASP A 154 -43.99 3.24 45.47
N VAL A 155 -44.85 3.77 44.62
CA VAL A 155 -46.07 4.49 45.00
C VAL A 155 -47.20 3.48 45.14
N ALA A 156 -47.76 3.36 46.37
CA ALA A 156 -48.87 2.47 46.63
C ALA A 156 -50.10 2.80 45.76
N GLY A 157 -50.60 1.81 45.02
CA GLY A 157 -51.76 1.94 44.14
C GLY A 157 -51.43 2.36 42.68
N CYS A 158 -50.20 2.28 42.20
CA CYS A 158 -49.89 2.42 40.79
C CYS A 158 -50.39 1.23 39.98
N GLN A 159 -50.91 1.50 38.80
CA GLN A 159 -51.15 0.52 37.73
C GLN A 159 -50.16 0.76 36.58
N ALA A 160 -49.63 -0.32 36.01
CA ALA A 160 -48.78 -0.23 34.84
C ALA A 160 -49.46 -0.81 33.61
N ILE A 161 -49.10 -0.27 32.45
CA ILE A 161 -49.53 -0.74 31.14
C ILE A 161 -48.26 -1.04 30.34
N ALA A 162 -48.17 -2.27 29.88
CA ALA A 162 -47.14 -2.71 28.99
C ALA A 162 -47.64 -2.68 27.55
N ILE A 163 -46.94 -1.98 26.67
CA ILE A 163 -47.32 -1.79 25.27
C ILE A 163 -46.14 -2.19 24.38
N PRO A 164 -46.25 -3.28 23.60
CA PRO A 164 -45.19 -3.66 22.70
C PRO A 164 -45.08 -2.67 21.51
N THR A 165 -43.87 -2.26 21.15
CA THR A 165 -43.60 -1.62 19.86
C THR A 165 -43.40 -2.71 18.84
N VAL A 166 -44.05 -2.57 17.67
CA VAL A 166 -44.16 -3.66 16.69
C VAL A 166 -43.64 -3.18 15.31
N TYR A 167 -42.88 -4.05 14.66
CA TYR A 167 -42.47 -3.88 13.27
C TYR A 167 -42.54 -5.25 12.56
N GLN A 168 -43.23 -5.35 11.43
CA GLN A 168 -43.40 -6.59 10.63
C GLN A 168 -43.91 -7.79 11.49
N ASP A 169 -44.92 -7.52 12.31
CA ASP A 169 -45.55 -8.51 13.21
C ASP A 169 -44.63 -9.12 14.29
N GLU A 170 -43.51 -8.44 14.59
CA GLU A 170 -42.59 -8.78 15.67
C GLU A 170 -42.43 -7.60 16.64
N ALA A 171 -42.30 -7.90 17.93
CA ALA A 171 -42.01 -6.90 18.95
C ALA A 171 -40.52 -6.52 18.88
N ASN A 172 -40.21 -5.25 18.61
CA ASN A 172 -38.85 -4.71 18.66
C ASN A 172 -38.59 -3.81 19.88
N GLY A 173 -39.56 -3.61 20.71
CA GLY A 173 -39.43 -2.92 21.98
C GLY A 173 -40.68 -3.12 22.86
N LEU A 174 -40.57 -2.76 24.13
CA LEU A 174 -41.64 -2.79 25.12
C LEU A 174 -41.63 -1.46 25.85
N ILE A 175 -42.76 -0.78 25.84
CA ILE A 175 -42.99 0.45 26.61
C ILE A 175 -43.81 0.07 27.85
N VAL A 176 -43.33 0.47 29.02
CA VAL A 176 -44.08 0.26 30.29
C VAL A 176 -44.36 1.61 30.92
N ILE A 177 -45.64 1.89 31.17
CA ILE A 177 -46.12 3.17 31.67
C ILE A 177 -46.81 2.94 33.02
N TRP A 178 -46.36 3.60 34.08
CA TRP A 178 -46.97 3.57 35.42
C TRP A 178 -47.81 4.82 35.64
N GLN A 179 -49.06 4.61 36.09
CA GLN A 179 -50.00 5.68 36.42
C GLN A 179 -50.50 5.53 37.85
N ALA A 180 -50.80 6.65 38.53
CA ALA A 180 -51.39 6.61 39.85
C ALA A 180 -52.83 6.06 39.78
N SER A 181 -53.24 5.23 40.74
CA SER A 181 -54.53 4.49 40.79
C SER A 181 -55.79 5.36 40.76
N ARG A 182 -55.67 6.69 40.82
CA ARG A 182 -56.80 7.61 40.67
C ARG A 182 -57.07 8.02 39.22
N ALA A 183 -56.21 7.62 38.33
CA ALA A 183 -56.36 7.86 36.90
C ALA A 183 -57.40 6.88 36.34
N GLN A 184 -58.34 7.39 35.62
CA GLN A 184 -59.39 6.72 34.86
C GLN A 184 -58.86 5.44 34.19
N GLN A 185 -59.62 4.34 34.32
CA GLN A 185 -59.40 3.18 33.43
C GLN A 185 -59.34 3.66 31.99
N LEU A 186 -58.26 3.35 31.29
CA LEU A 186 -58.10 3.71 29.89
C LEU A 186 -59.30 3.20 29.09
N LYS A 187 -59.95 4.12 28.39
CA LYS A 187 -61.06 3.78 27.50
C LYS A 187 -60.57 2.94 26.32
N PRO A 188 -61.38 2.04 25.76
CA PRO A 188 -60.99 1.21 24.63
C PRO A 188 -60.40 2.00 23.47
N GLN A 189 -60.88 3.21 23.27
CA GLN A 189 -60.36 4.16 22.22
C GLN A 189 -58.93 4.63 22.54
N GLU A 190 -58.57 4.84 23.77
CA GLU A 190 -57.24 5.27 24.21
C GLU A 190 -56.24 4.11 24.06
N VAL A 191 -56.64 2.89 24.35
CA VAL A 191 -55.82 1.69 24.14
C VAL A 191 -55.51 1.50 22.66
N THR A 192 -56.52 1.63 21.79
CA THR A 192 -56.29 1.53 20.32
C THR A 192 -55.33 2.61 19.82
N PHE A 193 -55.44 3.82 20.35
CA PHE A 193 -54.55 4.91 19.97
C PHE A 193 -53.10 4.66 20.46
N LEU A 194 -52.90 4.16 21.66
CA LEU A 194 -51.58 3.78 22.18
C LEU A 194 -50.95 2.65 21.40
N GLN A 195 -51.75 1.68 20.95
CA GLN A 195 -51.27 0.61 20.06
C GLN A 195 -50.75 1.17 18.72
N GLU A 196 -51.53 2.07 18.11
CA GLU A 196 -51.14 2.69 16.88
C GLU A 196 -49.88 3.57 17.05
N PHE A 197 -49.77 4.31 18.15
CA PHE A 197 -48.58 5.05 18.51
C PHE A 197 -47.36 4.13 18.65
N ALA A 198 -47.48 3.04 19.44
CA ALA A 198 -46.42 2.08 19.68
C ALA A 198 -45.98 1.40 18.38
N ARG A 199 -46.88 1.13 17.44
CA ARG A 199 -46.57 0.61 16.11
C ARG A 199 -45.76 1.60 15.28
N GLN A 200 -46.10 2.89 15.36
CA GLN A 200 -45.31 3.95 14.68
C GLN A 200 -43.91 4.08 15.29
N ILE A 201 -43.79 3.97 16.61
CA ILE A 201 -42.49 3.96 17.30
C ILE A 201 -41.68 2.73 16.88
N GLY A 202 -42.29 1.55 16.85
CA GLY A 202 -41.65 0.31 16.40
C GLY A 202 -41.08 0.45 14.97
N THR A 203 -41.83 1.07 14.07
CA THR A 203 -41.33 1.39 12.71
C THR A 203 -40.15 2.34 12.77
N GLY A 204 -40.22 3.38 13.61
CA GLY A 204 -39.11 4.34 13.77
C GLY A 204 -37.83 3.67 14.30
N ILE A 205 -37.94 2.81 15.32
CA ILE A 205 -36.86 2.04 15.89
C ILE A 205 -36.22 1.14 14.81
N ALA A 206 -37.04 0.38 14.07
CA ALA A 206 -36.55 -0.52 13.03
C ALA A 206 -35.79 0.22 11.91
N HIS A 207 -36.33 1.36 11.46
CA HIS A 207 -35.68 2.16 10.45
C HIS A 207 -34.36 2.75 10.93
N ALA A 208 -34.30 3.23 12.18
CA ALA A 208 -33.06 3.76 12.77
C ALA A 208 -31.98 2.67 12.89
N THR A 209 -32.36 1.48 13.35
CA THR A 209 -31.44 0.33 13.46
C THR A 209 -30.91 -0.09 12.07
N LEU A 210 -31.81 -0.28 11.09
CA LEU A 210 -31.43 -0.66 9.71
C LEU A 210 -30.55 0.41 9.06
N PHE A 211 -30.82 1.68 9.31
CA PHE A 211 -30.00 2.77 8.79
C PHE A 211 -28.60 2.76 9.39
N ALA A 212 -28.46 2.54 10.71
CA ALA A 212 -27.18 2.43 11.38
C ALA A 212 -26.38 1.25 10.83
N GLU A 213 -26.98 0.06 10.75
CA GLU A 213 -26.35 -1.14 10.19
C GLU A 213 -25.91 -0.93 8.72
N SER A 214 -26.77 -0.32 7.89
CA SER A 214 -26.44 -0.03 6.50
C SER A 214 -25.26 0.94 6.36
N ARG A 215 -25.20 1.94 7.25
CA ARG A 215 -24.10 2.89 7.28
C ARG A 215 -22.79 2.22 7.66
N ASP A 216 -22.80 1.41 8.70
CA ASP A 216 -21.60 0.72 9.17
C ASP A 216 -21.09 -0.27 8.13
N LEU A 217 -21.99 -1.04 7.51
CA LEU A 217 -21.63 -1.92 6.39
C LEU A 217 -21.03 -1.16 5.19
N THR A 218 -21.54 0.05 4.91
CA THR A 218 -21.00 0.90 3.84
C THR A 218 -19.56 1.34 4.15
N VAL A 219 -19.28 1.70 5.41
CA VAL A 219 -17.92 2.07 5.84
C VAL A 219 -16.98 0.88 5.69
N ASP A 220 -17.41 -0.31 6.15
CA ASP A 220 -16.60 -1.53 6.05
C ASP A 220 -16.31 -1.90 4.58
N LEU A 221 -17.31 -1.78 3.71
CA LEU A 221 -17.14 -2.01 2.27
C LEU A 221 -16.18 -1.02 1.62
N LEU A 222 -16.23 0.27 1.99
CA LEU A 222 -15.30 1.27 1.49
C LEU A 222 -13.87 0.97 1.91
N GLN A 223 -13.65 0.60 3.17
CA GLN A 223 -12.33 0.21 3.68
C GLN A 223 -11.80 -1.05 3.00
N ALA A 224 -12.65 -2.08 2.85
CA ALA A 224 -12.27 -3.31 2.16
C ALA A 224 -11.91 -3.04 0.68
N ASN A 225 -12.67 -2.19 0.00
CA ASN A 225 -12.40 -1.81 -1.39
C ASN A 225 -11.08 -1.03 -1.54
N GLU A 226 -10.78 -0.10 -0.62
CA GLU A 226 -9.50 0.61 -0.60
C GLU A 226 -8.32 -0.35 -0.43
N GLN A 227 -8.43 -1.31 0.49
CA GLN A 227 -7.41 -2.33 0.70
C GLN A 227 -7.22 -3.23 -0.53
N LEU A 228 -8.33 -3.61 -1.19
CA LEU A 228 -8.28 -4.40 -2.42
C LEU A 228 -7.57 -3.66 -3.55
N LEU A 229 -7.88 -2.37 -3.75
CA LEU A 229 -7.22 -1.54 -4.78
C LEU A 229 -5.72 -1.41 -4.53
N LYS A 230 -5.32 -1.21 -3.27
CA LYS A 230 -3.91 -1.16 -2.88
C LYS A 230 -3.21 -2.49 -3.18
N LYS A 231 -3.81 -3.61 -2.77
CA LYS A 231 -3.25 -4.96 -3.01
C LYS A 231 -3.18 -5.29 -4.49
N HIS A 232 -4.15 -4.85 -5.27
CA HIS A 232 -4.14 -5.03 -6.73
C HIS A 232 -2.95 -4.29 -7.36
N SER A 233 -2.73 -3.03 -6.99
CA SER A 233 -1.59 -2.24 -7.48
C SER A 233 -0.24 -2.85 -7.07
N GLU A 234 -0.09 -3.32 -5.82
CA GLU A 234 1.12 -4.01 -5.35
C GLU A 234 1.36 -5.31 -6.14
N LEU A 235 0.31 -6.06 -6.45
CA LEU A 235 0.39 -7.30 -7.22
C LEU A 235 0.77 -7.03 -8.68
N GLU A 236 0.19 -6.02 -9.31
CA GLU A 236 0.55 -5.63 -10.69
C GLU A 236 2.02 -5.22 -10.80
N GLU A 237 2.52 -4.44 -9.85
CA GLU A 237 3.93 -4.05 -9.79
C GLU A 237 4.84 -5.27 -9.63
N ALA A 238 4.52 -6.16 -8.67
CA ALA A 238 5.27 -7.40 -8.45
C ALA A 238 5.23 -8.35 -9.67
N HIS A 239 4.08 -8.44 -10.34
CA HIS A 239 3.95 -9.23 -11.57
C HIS A 239 4.83 -8.70 -12.68
N LYS A 240 4.81 -7.37 -12.91
CA LYS A 240 5.65 -6.72 -13.91
C LYS A 240 7.14 -6.96 -13.64
N GLN A 241 7.58 -6.83 -12.39
CA GLN A 241 8.97 -7.10 -12.00
C GLN A 241 9.34 -8.57 -12.22
N ALA A 242 8.44 -9.51 -11.90
CA ALA A 242 8.67 -10.93 -12.12
C ALA A 242 8.73 -11.29 -13.61
N GLU A 243 7.88 -10.70 -14.45
CA GLU A 243 7.94 -10.89 -15.91
C GLU A 243 9.24 -10.35 -16.49
N GLU A 244 9.68 -9.16 -16.08
CA GLU A 244 10.94 -8.58 -16.55
C GLU A 244 12.14 -9.42 -16.12
N ALA A 245 12.19 -9.87 -14.84
CA ALA A 245 13.23 -10.78 -14.36
C ALA A 245 13.23 -12.12 -15.14
N SER A 246 12.06 -12.67 -15.45
CA SER A 246 11.93 -13.90 -16.24
C SER A 246 12.42 -13.70 -17.69
N ARG A 247 12.12 -12.56 -18.29
CA ARG A 247 12.59 -12.20 -19.63
C ARG A 247 14.11 -12.07 -19.67
N LEU A 248 14.70 -11.31 -18.73
CA LEU A 248 16.13 -11.13 -18.62
C LEU A 248 16.87 -12.46 -18.40
N LYS A 249 16.31 -13.34 -17.56
CA LYS A 249 16.84 -14.68 -17.34
C LYS A 249 16.80 -15.55 -18.60
N SER A 250 15.74 -15.47 -19.38
CA SER A 250 15.61 -16.22 -20.63
C SER A 250 16.60 -15.71 -21.69
N GLU A 251 16.78 -14.40 -21.78
CA GLU A 251 17.75 -13.77 -22.65
C GLU A 251 19.18 -14.13 -22.25
N PHE A 252 19.50 -14.12 -20.95
CA PHE A 252 20.78 -14.58 -20.42
C PHE A 252 21.08 -16.02 -20.83
N LEU A 253 20.12 -16.96 -20.66
CA LEU A 253 20.31 -18.36 -21.03
C LEU A 253 20.50 -18.55 -22.55
N ALA A 254 19.73 -17.81 -23.38
CA ALA A 254 19.86 -17.87 -24.83
C ALA A 254 21.23 -17.37 -25.28
N ASN A 255 21.67 -16.23 -24.77
CA ASN A 255 22.98 -15.63 -25.08
C ASN A 255 24.14 -16.53 -24.60
N THR A 256 24.04 -17.06 -23.37
CA THR A 256 24.99 -18.04 -22.82
C THR A 256 25.15 -19.22 -23.77
N SER A 257 24.03 -19.81 -24.22
CA SER A 257 24.06 -20.97 -25.12
C SER A 257 24.74 -20.62 -26.46
N HIS A 258 24.53 -19.42 -26.97
CA HIS A 258 25.13 -18.95 -28.21
C HIS A 258 26.65 -18.74 -28.04
N GLU A 259 27.06 -18.05 -26.97
CA GLU A 259 28.46 -17.75 -26.68
C GLU A 259 29.29 -19.00 -26.37
N LEU A 260 28.71 -20.04 -25.81
CA LEU A 260 29.35 -21.35 -25.62
C LEU A 260 29.45 -22.15 -26.90
N ARG A 261 28.45 -22.07 -27.78
CA ARG A 261 28.40 -22.86 -29.02
C ARG A 261 29.44 -22.39 -30.06
N THR A 262 29.66 -21.09 -30.14
CA THR A 262 30.57 -20.51 -31.14
C THR A 262 32.00 -20.99 -31.05
N PRO A 263 32.71 -20.88 -29.89
CA PRO A 263 34.08 -21.39 -29.76
C PRO A 263 34.12 -22.93 -29.78
N LEU A 264 33.09 -23.61 -29.28
CA LEU A 264 33.00 -25.07 -29.38
C LEU A 264 32.99 -25.55 -30.86
N ASN A 265 32.15 -24.93 -31.68
CA ASN A 265 32.06 -25.28 -33.09
C ASN A 265 33.35 -24.92 -33.85
N ALA A 266 34.01 -23.78 -33.52
CA ALA A 266 35.28 -23.41 -34.08
C ALA A 266 36.36 -24.45 -33.73
N MET A 267 36.48 -24.82 -32.47
CA MET A 267 37.41 -25.86 -31.99
C MET A 267 37.17 -27.19 -32.73
N ILE A 268 35.93 -27.66 -32.82
CA ILE A 268 35.58 -28.91 -33.51
C ILE A 268 35.90 -28.78 -35.02
N GLY A 269 35.64 -27.61 -35.60
CA GLY A 269 35.93 -27.32 -37.04
C GLY A 269 37.41 -27.42 -37.37
N PHE A 270 38.28 -26.73 -36.62
CA PHE A 270 39.70 -26.78 -36.81
C PHE A 270 40.31 -28.18 -36.56
N LEU A 271 39.88 -28.87 -35.49
CA LEU A 271 40.31 -30.23 -35.24
C LEU A 271 39.87 -31.18 -36.37
N LYS A 272 38.70 -30.99 -36.93
CA LYS A 272 38.21 -31.77 -38.08
C LYS A 272 39.04 -31.56 -39.32
N LEU A 273 39.44 -30.30 -39.64
CA LEU A 273 40.34 -30.01 -40.73
C LEU A 273 41.67 -30.75 -40.61
N VAL A 274 42.25 -30.79 -39.40
CA VAL A 274 43.46 -31.57 -39.11
C VAL A 274 43.21 -33.07 -39.27
N MET A 275 42.09 -33.61 -38.75
CA MET A 275 41.79 -35.04 -38.85
C MET A 275 41.51 -35.53 -40.26
N ASP A 276 40.83 -34.67 -41.08
CA ASP A 276 40.54 -34.95 -42.49
C ASP A 276 41.75 -34.76 -43.44
N GLY A 277 42.91 -34.34 -42.90
CA GLY A 277 44.12 -34.13 -43.68
C GLY A 277 43.97 -32.95 -44.64
N MET A 278 43.25 -31.92 -44.24
CA MET A 278 42.96 -30.72 -45.08
C MET A 278 44.04 -29.64 -44.95
N ALA A 279 45.06 -29.85 -44.13
CA ALA A 279 46.22 -28.93 -44.06
C ALA A 279 47.17 -29.24 -45.19
N ASP A 280 47.58 -28.22 -45.93
CA ASP A 280 48.46 -28.34 -47.11
C ASP A 280 49.92 -28.60 -46.68
N ASP A 281 50.30 -28.15 -45.48
CA ASP A 281 51.65 -28.33 -44.92
C ASP A 281 51.62 -28.42 -43.38
N PRO A 282 52.76 -28.78 -42.75
CA PRO A 282 52.85 -28.90 -41.29
C PRO A 282 52.62 -27.56 -40.53
N GLU A 283 52.92 -26.42 -41.17
CA GLU A 283 52.78 -25.09 -40.60
C GLU A 283 51.28 -24.77 -40.50
N GLU A 284 50.48 -25.02 -41.52
CA GLU A 284 49.02 -24.84 -41.53
C GLU A 284 48.34 -25.82 -40.53
N GLN A 285 48.88 -27.05 -40.40
CA GLN A 285 48.36 -27.98 -39.40
C GLN A 285 48.58 -27.45 -37.99
N GLU A 286 49.75 -26.85 -37.72
CA GLU A 286 50.06 -26.24 -36.41
C GLU A 286 49.18 -25.03 -36.17
N GLU A 287 48.86 -24.21 -37.21
CA GLU A 287 47.96 -23.09 -37.13
C GLU A 287 46.53 -23.55 -36.75
N PHE A 288 46.00 -24.60 -37.41
CA PHE A 288 44.69 -25.16 -37.04
C PHE A 288 44.63 -25.68 -35.60
N ILE A 289 45.70 -26.33 -35.15
CA ILE A 289 45.80 -26.81 -33.74
C ILE A 289 45.82 -25.61 -32.78
N ASN A 290 46.57 -24.57 -33.09
CA ASN A 290 46.62 -23.34 -32.27
C ASN A 290 45.27 -22.64 -32.21
N GLU A 291 44.58 -22.53 -33.33
CA GLU A 291 43.22 -21.94 -33.37
C GLU A 291 42.22 -22.76 -32.57
N ALA A 292 42.30 -24.12 -32.63
CA ALA A 292 41.49 -24.98 -31.80
C ALA A 292 41.79 -24.80 -30.29
N TYR A 293 43.11 -24.68 -29.95
CA TYR A 293 43.53 -24.43 -28.57
C TYR A 293 43.04 -23.06 -28.06
N HIS A 294 43.19 -21.99 -28.87
CA HIS A 294 42.68 -20.67 -28.51
C HIS A 294 41.17 -20.65 -28.30
N SER A 295 40.41 -21.37 -29.14
CA SER A 295 38.98 -21.55 -29.01
C SER A 295 38.60 -22.31 -27.68
N ALA A 296 39.39 -23.33 -27.30
CA ALA A 296 39.21 -24.06 -26.06
C ALA A 296 39.45 -23.20 -24.82
N VAL A 297 40.56 -22.41 -24.83
CA VAL A 297 40.86 -21.46 -23.73
C VAL A 297 39.76 -20.39 -23.61
N HIS A 298 39.28 -19.88 -24.74
CA HIS A 298 38.19 -18.90 -24.76
C HIS A 298 36.91 -19.49 -24.15
N LEU A 299 36.54 -20.73 -24.52
CA LEU A 299 35.38 -21.43 -23.96
C LEU A 299 35.52 -21.61 -22.44
N LEU A 300 36.70 -22.00 -21.94
CA LEU A 300 36.98 -22.15 -20.54
C LEU A 300 36.79 -20.84 -19.77
N ASN A 301 37.24 -19.72 -20.32
CA ASN A 301 37.07 -18.40 -19.73
C ASN A 301 35.58 -18.03 -19.63
N ILE A 302 34.78 -18.25 -20.68
CA ILE A 302 33.32 -18.00 -20.65
C ILE A 302 32.63 -18.85 -19.57
N ILE A 303 33.00 -20.13 -19.44
CA ILE A 303 32.45 -21.00 -18.39
C ILE A 303 32.79 -20.46 -17.00
N ASN A 304 34.04 -20.07 -16.75
CA ASN A 304 34.45 -19.49 -15.48
C ASN A 304 33.71 -18.18 -15.18
N ASP A 305 33.52 -17.33 -16.19
CA ASP A 305 32.76 -16.09 -16.11
C ASP A 305 31.30 -16.34 -15.67
N ILE A 306 30.63 -17.31 -16.28
CA ILE A 306 29.26 -17.72 -15.93
C ILE A 306 29.19 -18.27 -14.51
N LEU A 307 30.16 -19.10 -14.10
CA LEU A 307 30.23 -19.64 -12.74
C LEU A 307 30.45 -18.53 -11.70
N ASP A 308 31.28 -17.54 -12.00
CA ASP A 308 31.50 -16.39 -11.12
C ASP A 308 30.20 -15.58 -10.95
N ILE A 309 29.48 -15.28 -12.04
CA ILE A 309 28.17 -14.60 -11.99
C ILE A 309 27.18 -15.40 -11.14
N ALA A 310 27.05 -16.71 -11.39
CA ALA A 310 26.12 -17.57 -10.65
C ALA A 310 26.44 -17.64 -9.15
N ARG A 311 27.72 -17.63 -8.76
CA ARG A 311 28.14 -17.59 -7.35
C ARG A 311 27.83 -16.26 -6.67
N ILE A 312 28.01 -15.15 -7.41
CA ILE A 312 27.71 -13.80 -6.92
C ILE A 312 26.18 -13.64 -6.72
N GLU A 313 25.39 -13.98 -7.75
CA GLU A 313 23.91 -13.87 -7.68
C GLU A 313 23.32 -14.75 -6.56
N ALA A 314 23.88 -15.91 -6.31
CA ALA A 314 23.46 -16.77 -5.21
C ALA A 314 23.92 -16.26 -3.82
N GLY A 315 24.66 -15.16 -3.73
CA GLY A 315 25.26 -14.67 -2.47
C GLY A 315 26.26 -15.63 -1.85
N LYS A 316 26.79 -16.59 -2.64
CA LYS A 316 27.70 -17.65 -2.19
C LYS A 316 29.17 -17.35 -2.46
N MET A 317 29.48 -16.18 -3.02
CA MET A 317 30.86 -15.79 -3.23
C MET A 317 31.46 -15.33 -1.91
N GLN A 318 32.28 -16.17 -1.32
CA GLN A 318 33.11 -15.81 -0.17
C GLN A 318 34.43 -15.28 -0.69
N LEU A 319 34.70 -14.00 -0.46
CA LEU A 319 35.95 -13.35 -0.78
C LEU A 319 36.83 -13.32 0.48
N GLU A 320 38.01 -13.93 0.41
CA GLU A 320 39.03 -13.74 1.44
C GLU A 320 39.64 -12.36 1.27
N MET A 321 39.23 -11.42 2.12
CA MET A 321 39.70 -10.05 2.13
C MET A 321 41.00 -9.94 2.90
N ASN A 322 42.06 -9.53 2.25
CA ASN A 322 43.42 -9.42 2.81
C ASN A 322 44.05 -8.07 2.44
N PRO A 323 45.09 -7.64 3.16
CA PRO A 323 45.90 -6.51 2.73
C PRO A 323 46.60 -6.81 1.42
N VAL A 324 46.43 -5.90 0.43
CA VAL A 324 46.99 -5.99 -0.92
C VAL A 324 47.83 -4.75 -1.19
N THR A 325 49.12 -4.93 -1.50
CA THR A 325 50.03 -3.85 -1.86
C THR A 325 49.71 -3.35 -3.27
N LEU A 326 49.38 -2.06 -3.42
CA LEU A 326 49.02 -1.45 -4.71
C LEU A 326 50.14 -1.60 -5.74
N ASP A 327 51.40 -1.31 -5.37
CA ASP A 327 52.55 -1.37 -6.27
C ASP A 327 52.74 -2.78 -6.82
N GLU A 328 52.59 -3.81 -6.01
CA GLU A 328 52.72 -5.22 -6.45
C GLU A 328 51.57 -5.58 -7.41
N LEU A 329 50.39 -5.17 -7.14
CA LEU A 329 49.20 -5.40 -7.97
C LEU A 329 49.40 -4.74 -9.38
N LEU A 330 49.80 -3.46 -9.40
CA LEU A 330 50.03 -2.72 -10.65
C LEU A 330 51.21 -3.27 -11.41
N ALA A 331 52.30 -3.66 -10.75
CA ALA A 331 53.48 -4.28 -11.41
C ALA A 331 53.08 -5.59 -12.12
N ASN A 332 52.21 -6.41 -11.48
CA ASN A 332 51.73 -7.63 -12.11
C ASN A 332 50.80 -7.35 -13.29
N VAL A 333 49.91 -6.37 -13.20
CA VAL A 333 49.08 -5.91 -14.34
C VAL A 333 49.98 -5.45 -15.49
N GLU A 334 51.00 -4.66 -15.21
CA GLU A 334 51.98 -4.19 -16.18
C GLU A 334 52.70 -5.35 -16.90
N ASN A 335 53.21 -6.32 -16.12
CA ASN A 335 53.91 -7.48 -16.67
C ASN A 335 53.03 -8.31 -17.62
N PHE A 336 51.72 -8.44 -17.34
CA PHE A 336 50.83 -9.21 -18.22
C PHE A 336 50.34 -8.44 -19.44
N THR A 337 50.31 -7.10 -19.43
CA THR A 337 49.62 -6.31 -20.44
C THR A 337 50.54 -5.43 -21.26
N ARG A 338 51.72 -5.03 -20.76
CA ARG A 338 52.65 -4.13 -21.45
C ARG A 338 53.07 -4.65 -22.84
N THR A 339 53.45 -5.93 -22.94
CA THR A 339 53.86 -6.56 -24.21
C THR A 339 52.74 -6.46 -25.26
N GLN A 340 51.49 -6.65 -24.88
CA GLN A 340 50.34 -6.55 -25.79
C GLN A 340 50.14 -5.10 -26.28
N ALA A 341 50.32 -4.11 -25.39
CA ALA A 341 50.23 -2.71 -25.73
C ALA A 341 51.38 -2.29 -26.67
N GLU A 342 52.61 -2.75 -26.42
CA GLU A 342 53.78 -2.52 -27.24
C GLU A 342 53.65 -3.12 -28.65
N GLN A 343 53.11 -4.33 -28.78
CA GLN A 343 52.79 -4.95 -30.06
C GLN A 343 51.82 -4.11 -30.91
N LYS A 344 50.94 -3.37 -30.27
CA LYS A 344 50.02 -2.41 -30.92
C LYS A 344 50.59 -0.98 -31.02
N ALA A 345 51.85 -0.75 -30.62
CA ALA A 345 52.49 0.57 -30.57
C ALA A 345 51.71 1.61 -29.73
N LEU A 346 51.01 1.17 -28.69
CA LEU A 346 50.29 2.05 -27.80
C LEU A 346 51.19 2.60 -26.69
N ARG A 347 51.04 3.89 -26.34
CA ARG A 347 51.70 4.46 -25.17
C ARG A 347 51.04 3.87 -23.90
N TYR A 348 51.82 3.33 -22.99
CA TYR A 348 51.35 2.68 -21.80
C TYR A 348 51.95 3.37 -20.57
N GLU A 349 51.09 3.95 -19.70
CA GLU A 349 51.53 4.76 -18.57
C GLU A 349 50.78 4.32 -17.29
N ILE A 350 51.49 4.29 -16.17
CA ILE A 350 50.94 4.02 -14.84
C ILE A 350 51.21 5.20 -13.94
N LEU A 351 50.15 5.78 -13.37
CA LEU A 351 50.19 6.92 -12.49
C LEU A 351 49.78 6.47 -11.06
N THR A 352 50.69 6.58 -10.12
CA THR A 352 50.44 6.24 -8.73
C THR A 352 50.46 7.49 -7.86
N PRO A 353 49.71 7.51 -6.74
CA PRO A 353 49.69 8.65 -5.83
C PRO A 353 51.04 8.89 -5.19
N ALA A 354 51.39 10.17 -5.00
CA ALA A 354 52.64 10.55 -4.34
C ALA A 354 52.50 10.36 -2.84
N THR A 355 52.89 9.20 -2.35
CA THR A 355 52.84 8.83 -0.90
C THR A 355 54.24 8.50 -0.39
N ARG A 356 54.49 8.74 0.89
CA ARG A 356 55.74 8.33 1.57
C ARG A 356 55.74 6.84 1.88
N ASP A 357 54.58 6.31 2.17
CA ASP A 357 54.35 4.90 2.54
C ASP A 357 53.68 4.15 1.38
N ARG A 358 53.78 2.82 1.42
CA ARG A 358 53.09 1.97 0.47
C ARG A 358 51.59 2.07 0.65
N VAL A 359 50.85 2.21 -0.43
CA VAL A 359 49.39 2.15 -0.41
C VAL A 359 48.97 0.69 -0.31
N VAL A 360 48.20 0.37 0.73
CA VAL A 360 47.71 -0.98 1.01
C VAL A 360 46.18 -1.00 0.92
N LEU A 361 45.67 -1.76 -0.02
CA LEU A 361 44.25 -1.95 -0.25
C LEU A 361 43.70 -3.06 0.67
N TYR A 362 42.42 -3.03 0.99
CA TYR A 362 41.73 -4.12 1.65
C TYR A 362 40.83 -4.84 0.62
N GLY A 363 41.26 -6.00 0.14
CA GLY A 363 40.60 -6.70 -0.95
C GLY A 363 41.09 -8.12 -1.16
N ASN A 364 40.59 -8.76 -2.19
CA ASN A 364 41.10 -10.04 -2.65
C ASN A 364 42.04 -9.83 -3.84
N TYR A 365 43.31 -10.18 -3.67
CA TYR A 365 44.37 -9.97 -4.66
C TYR A 365 44.00 -10.53 -6.05
N GLN A 366 43.58 -11.79 -6.12
CA GLN A 366 43.26 -12.46 -7.38
C GLN A 366 42.11 -11.80 -8.11
N ARG A 367 41.07 -11.36 -7.37
CA ARG A 367 39.92 -10.69 -7.95
C ARG A 367 40.23 -9.24 -8.38
N LEU A 368 41.04 -8.51 -7.62
CA LEU A 368 41.51 -7.20 -8.03
C LEU A 368 42.38 -7.28 -9.31
N LEU A 369 43.27 -8.28 -9.36
CA LEU A 369 44.04 -8.55 -10.56
C LEU A 369 43.16 -8.91 -11.75
N GLN A 370 42.15 -9.75 -11.58
CA GLN A 370 41.16 -10.11 -12.60
C GLN A 370 40.44 -8.88 -13.15
N VAL A 371 39.96 -7.99 -12.23
CA VAL A 371 39.28 -6.73 -12.61
C VAL A 371 40.20 -5.87 -13.46
N LEU A 372 41.43 -5.60 -12.99
CA LEU A 372 42.37 -4.75 -13.72
C LEU A 372 42.77 -5.35 -15.08
N LEU A 373 43.09 -6.66 -15.15
CA LEU A 373 43.41 -7.33 -16.41
C LEU A 373 42.23 -7.27 -17.40
N ASN A 374 41.00 -7.40 -16.93
CA ASN A 374 39.84 -7.25 -17.81
C ASN A 374 39.70 -5.81 -18.34
N LEU A 375 39.84 -4.80 -17.46
CA LEU A 375 39.72 -3.40 -17.87
C LEU A 375 40.82 -2.97 -18.80
N VAL A 376 42.09 -3.30 -18.50
CA VAL A 376 43.26 -2.99 -19.33
C VAL A 376 43.21 -3.78 -20.64
N GLY A 377 42.81 -5.04 -20.61
CA GLY A 377 42.60 -5.85 -21.81
C GLY A 377 41.55 -5.24 -22.74
N ASN A 378 40.46 -4.72 -22.20
CA ASN A 378 39.45 -3.98 -22.99
C ASN A 378 40.03 -2.68 -23.56
N ALA A 379 40.80 -1.91 -22.80
CA ALA A 379 41.48 -0.70 -23.28
C ALA A 379 42.42 -1.01 -24.45
N ILE A 380 43.26 -2.05 -24.32
CA ILE A 380 44.18 -2.48 -25.41
C ILE A 380 43.38 -2.97 -26.63
N LYS A 381 42.30 -3.69 -26.41
CA LYS A 381 41.46 -4.26 -27.47
C LYS A 381 40.82 -3.17 -28.33
N PHE A 382 40.26 -2.14 -27.71
CA PHE A 382 39.47 -1.10 -28.37
C PHE A 382 40.26 0.16 -28.74
N THR A 383 41.56 0.22 -28.40
CA THR A 383 42.48 1.28 -28.86
C THR A 383 43.33 0.76 -30.00
N HIS A 384 43.27 1.44 -31.16
CA HIS A 384 44.09 1.13 -32.30
C HIS A 384 45.40 1.92 -32.28
N GLU A 385 45.32 3.21 -31.99
CA GLU A 385 46.43 4.15 -31.88
C GLU A 385 46.19 5.09 -30.72
N GLY A 386 47.24 5.46 -29.98
CA GLY A 386 47.17 6.41 -28.90
C GLY A 386 47.74 5.88 -27.58
N SER A 387 47.00 6.00 -26.49
CA SER A 387 47.51 5.69 -25.12
C SER A 387 46.52 4.99 -24.23
N ILE A 388 47.11 4.27 -23.31
CA ILE A 388 46.39 3.65 -22.18
C ILE A 388 47.06 4.16 -20.90
N THR A 389 46.27 4.71 -20.00
CA THR A 389 46.73 5.23 -18.71
C THR A 389 46.00 4.50 -17.57
N ILE A 390 46.78 3.88 -16.69
CA ILE A 390 46.27 3.31 -15.44
C ILE A 390 46.57 4.30 -14.34
N SER A 391 45.57 4.73 -13.58
CA SER A 391 45.75 5.67 -12.49
C SER A 391 45.27 5.08 -11.16
N ALA A 392 45.92 5.51 -10.09
CA ALA A 392 45.44 5.21 -8.72
C ALA A 392 45.51 6.49 -7.91
N ASP A 393 44.41 6.84 -7.26
CA ASP A 393 44.29 8.03 -6.42
C ASP A 393 43.67 7.64 -5.07
N VAL A 394 44.17 8.23 -3.98
CA VAL A 394 43.54 8.09 -2.66
C VAL A 394 42.46 9.17 -2.53
N GLU A 395 41.19 8.76 -2.44
CA GLU A 395 40.09 9.71 -2.30
C GLU A 395 40.21 10.49 -0.98
N GLU A 396 40.18 11.82 -1.07
CA GLU A 396 40.07 12.68 0.10
C GLU A 396 38.67 12.51 0.71
N GLY A 397 38.55 11.59 1.69
CA GLY A 397 37.28 11.33 2.38
C GLY A 397 36.88 12.54 3.19
N GLN A 398 35.64 13.02 3.03
CA GLN A 398 34.97 13.78 4.07
C GLN A 398 35.01 12.95 5.36
N GLN A 399 35.35 13.60 6.49
CA GLN A 399 35.47 12.99 7.83
C GLN A 399 34.14 12.45 8.35
N ASP A 400 33.53 11.52 7.64
CA ASP A 400 32.48 10.67 8.22
C ASP A 400 33.19 9.47 8.88
N ALA A 401 33.27 9.53 10.21
CA ALA A 401 33.97 8.54 11.05
C ALA A 401 33.51 7.07 10.85
N ASN A 402 32.59 6.82 9.93
CA ASN A 402 31.96 5.50 9.73
C ASN A 402 32.14 4.92 8.31
N ARG A 403 32.86 5.59 7.38
CA ARG A 403 33.13 5.05 6.05
C ARG A 403 34.64 4.85 5.87
N PRO A 404 35.08 3.66 5.42
CA PRO A 404 36.50 3.45 5.11
C PRO A 404 36.93 4.40 3.97
N ARG A 405 38.14 4.93 4.06
CA ARG A 405 38.72 5.65 2.93
C ARG A 405 38.89 4.69 1.76
N MET A 406 38.72 5.22 0.55
CA MET A 406 38.76 4.45 -0.68
C MET A 406 39.96 4.87 -1.51
N VAL A 407 40.49 3.91 -2.25
CA VAL A 407 41.42 4.16 -3.34
C VAL A 407 40.66 4.02 -4.63
N LYS A 408 40.73 5.04 -5.48
CA LYS A 408 40.13 5.05 -6.82
C LYS A 408 41.16 4.60 -7.82
N LEU A 409 40.88 3.49 -8.48
CA LEU A 409 41.67 2.95 -9.57
C LEU A 409 40.97 3.29 -10.89
N GLY A 410 41.72 3.74 -11.88
CA GLY A 410 41.19 4.13 -13.17
C GLY A 410 41.99 3.52 -14.33
N VAL A 411 41.30 3.13 -15.38
CA VAL A 411 41.90 2.74 -16.68
C VAL A 411 41.28 3.64 -17.74
N ALA A 412 42.09 4.52 -18.32
CA ALA A 412 41.69 5.42 -19.37
C ALA A 412 42.32 5.01 -20.69
N ASP A 413 41.57 5.04 -21.76
CA ASP A 413 42.00 4.76 -23.12
C ASP A 413 41.60 5.89 -24.07
N THR A 414 42.32 6.01 -25.17
CA THR A 414 42.04 6.95 -26.28
C THR A 414 41.39 6.23 -27.46
N GLY A 415 40.69 5.13 -27.22
CA GLY A 415 40.13 4.27 -28.26
C GLY A 415 38.83 4.78 -28.86
N ILE A 416 38.02 3.85 -29.34
CA ILE A 416 36.79 4.15 -30.10
C ILE A 416 35.72 4.89 -29.29
N GLY A 417 35.80 4.89 -27.96
CA GLY A 417 34.78 5.46 -27.09
C GLY A 417 33.40 4.77 -27.20
N VAL A 418 32.42 5.29 -26.49
CA VAL A 418 31.05 4.75 -26.45
C VAL A 418 30.03 5.89 -26.48
N SER A 419 28.99 5.75 -27.30
CA SER A 419 27.89 6.72 -27.38
C SER A 419 27.22 6.91 -26.02
N LEU A 420 26.65 8.10 -25.74
CA LEU A 420 25.97 8.38 -24.49
C LEU A 420 24.75 7.45 -24.27
N GLU A 421 24.08 7.04 -25.35
CA GLU A 421 22.89 6.18 -25.31
C GLU A 421 23.22 4.73 -24.96
N ASP A 422 24.45 4.29 -25.16
CA ASP A 422 24.85 2.90 -24.95
C ASP A 422 25.66 2.69 -23.68
N GLN A 423 26.07 3.76 -22.98
CA GLN A 423 26.86 3.63 -21.75
C GLN A 423 26.11 2.87 -20.66
N ASP A 424 24.80 3.09 -20.51
CA ASP A 424 23.97 2.39 -19.51
C ASP A 424 23.82 0.88 -19.79
N LYS A 425 24.07 0.46 -21.04
CA LYS A 425 23.98 -0.93 -21.45
C LYS A 425 25.24 -1.73 -21.19
N LEU A 426 26.40 -1.06 -20.97
CA LEU A 426 27.71 -1.71 -20.83
C LEU A 426 27.81 -2.67 -19.64
N PHE A 427 27.03 -2.43 -18.61
CA PHE A 427 26.96 -3.28 -17.41
C PHE A 427 25.83 -4.30 -17.45
N GLN A 428 25.21 -4.52 -18.62
CA GLN A 428 24.26 -5.60 -18.83
C GLN A 428 24.98 -6.84 -19.35
N SER A 429 24.62 -8.02 -18.84
CA SER A 429 25.23 -9.28 -19.25
C SER A 429 25.08 -9.50 -20.77
N PHE A 430 26.17 -9.86 -21.43
CA PHE A 430 26.23 -10.08 -22.89
C PHE A 430 25.95 -8.84 -23.75
N SER A 431 25.99 -7.65 -23.17
CA SER A 431 25.84 -6.41 -23.90
C SER A 431 27.12 -6.13 -24.74
N GLN A 432 26.90 -5.88 -26.01
CA GLN A 432 27.97 -5.45 -26.96
C GLN A 432 27.44 -4.25 -27.70
N VAL A 433 28.16 -3.13 -27.65
CA VAL A 433 27.82 -1.93 -28.40
C VAL A 433 28.25 -2.19 -29.88
N ASP A 434 27.27 -2.08 -30.82
CA ASP A 434 27.43 -2.31 -32.26
C ASP A 434 27.94 -3.69 -32.73
N GLY A 435 26.99 -4.62 -32.95
CA GLY A 435 27.25 -5.97 -33.48
C GLY A 435 27.88 -6.06 -34.89
N SER A 436 28.11 -4.96 -35.59
CA SER A 436 28.74 -4.93 -36.91
C SER A 436 30.25 -4.59 -36.89
N ARG A 437 30.68 -3.72 -35.99
CA ARG A 437 32.11 -3.31 -35.86
C ARG A 437 32.84 -4.17 -34.82
N THR A 438 32.18 -4.68 -33.81
CA THR A 438 32.80 -5.46 -32.73
C THR A 438 32.96 -6.95 -33.05
N ARG A 439 32.33 -7.49 -34.09
CA ARG A 439 32.54 -8.88 -34.55
C ARG A 439 34.01 -9.20 -34.90
N ARG A 440 34.82 -8.17 -35.21
CA ARG A 440 36.27 -8.34 -35.42
C ARG A 440 37.07 -8.55 -34.12
N PHE A 441 36.52 -8.16 -32.98
CA PHE A 441 37.27 -8.11 -31.72
C PHE A 441 36.86 -9.16 -30.67
N GLY A 442 35.87 -10.00 -30.91
CA GLY A 442 35.43 -11.09 -30.04
C GLY A 442 35.38 -10.71 -28.56
N GLY A 443 34.41 -11.24 -27.80
CA GLY A 443 34.35 -11.05 -26.37
C GLY A 443 32.97 -11.47 -25.86
N SER A 444 32.90 -12.03 -24.65
CA SER A 444 31.64 -12.55 -24.06
C SER A 444 30.65 -11.47 -23.66
N GLY A 445 31.07 -10.20 -23.55
CA GLY A 445 30.22 -9.13 -22.95
C GLY A 445 29.97 -9.32 -21.45
N LEU A 446 30.67 -10.26 -20.80
CA LEU A 446 30.53 -10.54 -19.37
C LEU A 446 31.57 -9.83 -18.50
N GLY A 447 32.72 -9.45 -19.08
CA GLY A 447 33.87 -8.96 -18.33
C GLY A 447 33.55 -7.72 -17.48
N LEU A 448 32.88 -6.69 -18.04
CA LEU A 448 32.52 -5.48 -17.28
C LEU A 448 31.51 -5.78 -16.17
N VAL A 449 30.53 -6.63 -16.41
CA VAL A 449 29.55 -7.05 -15.42
C VAL A 449 30.23 -7.79 -14.25
N ILE A 450 31.16 -8.71 -14.58
CA ILE A 450 31.92 -9.44 -13.56
C ILE A 450 32.79 -8.46 -12.76
N SER A 451 33.49 -7.55 -13.44
CA SER A 451 34.30 -6.52 -12.78
C SER A 451 33.48 -5.69 -11.81
N GLN A 452 32.30 -5.24 -12.23
CA GLN A 452 31.39 -4.51 -11.37
C GLN A 452 30.97 -5.35 -10.16
N LYS A 453 30.53 -6.56 -10.37
CA LYS A 453 30.07 -7.45 -9.28
C LYS A 453 31.19 -7.82 -8.30
N LEU A 454 32.42 -8.05 -8.78
CA LEU A 454 33.57 -8.30 -7.92
C LEU A 454 33.94 -7.08 -7.08
N VAL A 455 33.93 -5.89 -7.66
CA VAL A 455 34.20 -4.64 -6.94
C VAL A 455 33.10 -4.36 -5.90
N GLU A 456 31.81 -4.51 -6.27
CA GLU A 456 30.69 -4.39 -5.34
C GLU A 456 30.81 -5.39 -4.16
N ALA A 457 31.20 -6.62 -4.43
CA ALA A 457 31.41 -7.64 -3.39
C ALA A 457 32.59 -7.32 -2.45
N MET A 458 33.53 -6.47 -2.90
CA MET A 458 34.65 -5.94 -2.09
C MET A 458 34.30 -4.60 -1.42
N GLY A 459 33.07 -4.10 -1.56
CA GLY A 459 32.60 -2.85 -0.97
C GLY A 459 32.91 -1.59 -1.76
N GLY A 460 33.31 -1.72 -3.03
CA GLY A 460 33.59 -0.61 -3.92
C GLY A 460 32.47 -0.32 -4.93
N VAL A 461 32.71 0.63 -5.83
CA VAL A 461 31.78 1.04 -6.91
C VAL A 461 32.56 1.14 -8.19
N VAL A 462 31.96 0.74 -9.32
CA VAL A 462 32.52 0.91 -10.67
C VAL A 462 31.76 1.99 -11.41
N ASN A 463 32.50 2.86 -12.10
CA ASN A 463 31.94 3.91 -12.97
C ASN A 463 32.60 3.84 -14.34
N PHE A 464 31.81 4.06 -15.38
CA PHE A 464 32.23 4.19 -16.76
C PHE A 464 31.96 5.61 -17.29
N PHE A 465 32.88 6.16 -17.99
CA PHE A 465 32.72 7.47 -18.62
C PHE A 465 33.35 7.50 -20.03
N SER A 466 32.61 8.00 -20.99
CA SER A 466 33.11 8.34 -22.34
C SER A 466 32.39 9.60 -22.81
N MET A 467 33.14 10.50 -23.49
CA MET A 467 32.55 11.70 -24.10
C MET A 467 31.82 11.42 -25.40
N GLY A 468 31.91 10.18 -25.92
CA GLY A 468 31.29 9.77 -27.16
C GLY A 468 32.25 8.96 -28.05
N GLU A 469 31.76 8.58 -29.22
CA GLU A 469 32.56 7.80 -30.19
C GLU A 469 33.82 8.55 -30.64
N GLY A 470 34.94 7.85 -30.67
CA GLY A 470 36.25 8.39 -31.09
C GLY A 470 36.97 9.20 -30.01
N LEU A 471 36.41 9.35 -28.83
CA LEU A 471 36.99 10.16 -27.75
C LEU A 471 37.55 9.34 -26.59
N GLY A 472 37.66 8.02 -26.77
CA GLY A 472 38.15 7.12 -25.75
C GLY A 472 37.16 6.88 -24.61
N SER A 473 37.62 6.11 -23.63
CA SER A 473 36.82 5.83 -22.43
C SER A 473 37.67 5.78 -21.16
N THR A 474 37.02 5.92 -20.01
CA THR A 474 37.62 5.78 -18.69
C THR A 474 36.73 4.94 -17.82
N VAL A 475 37.28 3.85 -17.33
CA VAL A 475 36.61 3.02 -16.30
C VAL A 475 37.31 3.25 -14.98
N THR A 476 36.56 3.62 -13.97
CA THR A 476 37.09 3.80 -12.61
C THR A 476 36.37 2.90 -11.63
N PHE A 477 37.10 2.41 -10.64
CA PHE A 477 36.50 1.66 -9.54
C PHE A 477 37.18 2.00 -8.22
N THR A 478 36.45 1.80 -7.12
CA THR A 478 36.95 2.10 -5.77
C THR A 478 37.19 0.82 -5.00
N VAL A 479 38.22 0.83 -4.15
CA VAL A 479 38.57 -0.29 -3.24
C VAL A 479 38.83 0.29 -1.84
N PRO A 480 38.37 -0.34 -0.77
CA PRO A 480 38.66 0.10 0.58
C PRO A 480 40.17 0.14 0.86
N LEU A 481 40.61 1.14 1.56
CA LEU A 481 41.98 1.29 2.02
C LEU A 481 42.17 0.46 3.32
N TYR A 482 43.26 -0.31 3.40
CA TYR A 482 43.59 -1.07 4.61
C TYR A 482 44.23 -0.19 5.68
N GLN A 483 45.13 0.70 5.25
CA GLN A 483 45.85 1.62 6.13
C GLN A 483 46.05 2.95 5.40
N GLU A 484 45.87 4.06 6.12
CA GLU A 484 46.08 5.41 5.55
C GLU A 484 47.56 5.67 5.24
N PRO A 485 47.90 5.99 3.99
CA PRO A 485 49.26 6.38 3.64
C PRO A 485 49.52 7.84 4.02
N VAL A 486 50.78 8.15 4.32
CA VAL A 486 51.22 9.52 4.51
C VAL A 486 51.40 10.19 3.15
N MET A 487 50.52 11.12 2.81
CA MET A 487 50.61 11.89 1.58
C MET A 487 51.83 12.83 1.58
N VAL A 488 52.50 12.98 0.44
CA VAL A 488 53.51 13.98 0.25
C VAL A 488 52.84 15.23 -0.26
N ASP A 489 52.92 16.33 0.51
CA ASP A 489 52.40 17.62 0.04
C ASP A 489 53.09 17.99 -1.27
N SER A 490 52.34 18.14 -2.34
CA SER A 490 52.83 18.70 -3.60
C SER A 490 53.38 20.09 -3.31
N PRO A 491 54.58 20.46 -3.76
CA PRO A 491 55.10 21.80 -3.60
C PRO A 491 54.11 22.77 -4.23
N GLN A 492 53.55 23.68 -3.41
CA GLN A 492 52.69 24.76 -3.88
C GLN A 492 53.36 25.45 -5.03
N GLN A 493 52.73 25.51 -6.20
CA GLN A 493 53.17 26.37 -7.28
C GLN A 493 53.25 27.82 -6.71
N PRO A 494 54.35 28.55 -6.91
CA PRO A 494 54.46 29.93 -6.40
C PRO A 494 53.37 30.76 -7.11
N GLU A 495 52.53 31.38 -6.30
CA GLU A 495 51.59 32.40 -6.76
C GLU A 495 52.39 33.48 -7.51
N HIS A 496 52.18 33.60 -8.82
CA HIS A 496 52.58 34.75 -9.57
C HIS A 496 51.81 35.95 -9.04
N HIS A 497 52.47 36.66 -8.12
CA HIS A 497 52.11 38.04 -7.82
C HIS A 497 52.39 38.85 -9.10
N GLU A 498 51.39 39.13 -9.88
CA GLU A 498 51.42 40.29 -10.77
C GLU A 498 51.46 41.53 -9.90
N ARG A 499 52.61 42.18 -9.88
CA ARG A 499 52.74 43.55 -9.44
C ARG A 499 52.52 44.44 -10.67
N ASP A 500 51.56 45.36 -10.53
CA ASP A 500 51.26 46.61 -11.24
C ASP A 500 50.81 46.52 -12.71
#